data_87793b56139c2dd1d6bcb9f5e2ffdba9
#
_entry.id   87793b56139c2dd1d6bcb9f5e2ffdba9
#
_cell.length_a   1.000
_cell.length_b   1.000
_cell.length_c   1.000
_cell.angle_alpha   90.00
_cell.angle_beta   90.00
_cell.angle_gamma   90.00
#
_symmetry.space_group_name_H-M   'P 1'
#
loop_
_entity.id
_entity.type
_entity.pdbx_description
1 polymer ?
#
loop_
_entity_poly.entity_id
_entity_poly.type
_entity_poly.pdbx_seq_one_letter_code
_entity_poly.pdbx_strand_id
1 'polypeptide(L)'
;VGSEMCIRDRFELQLLLDGPHDANNAILELHPGAGGTESQDWASMLLRMYQRYGEQQGFKIETIDYLPGDEAGVKSVTLLIKGHNAYGYLKAEKGVHRLVRISPFDSSGRRHTSFASCDVIPEFDNDEIEIEINPDDITVDTFRASGAGGQHINKTESAIRITHHPTGIVVNNQNERSQIKNREAAMKMLKSKLYQLKLEEQEREMAEIRGEQKEIGWGSQIRSYVFHPYSMVKDHRTNCLLYTSPSP
;
A
#
# COMPACT_ATOMS: atom_id res chain seq x y z
N VAL A 1 16.49 -34.85 13.83
CA VAL A 1 17.26 -33.61 14.08
C VAL A 1 16.95 -32.55 13.01
N GLY A 2 16.87 -32.87 11.72
CA GLY A 2 16.59 -31.87 10.67
C GLY A 2 15.15 -31.34 10.67
N SER A 3 14.15 -32.16 10.98
CA SER A 3 12.73 -31.72 10.95
C SER A 3 12.35 -30.83 12.15
N GLU A 4 12.95 -31.07 13.31
CA GLU A 4 12.70 -30.24 14.50
C GLU A 4 13.30 -28.85 14.36
N MET A 5 14.48 -28.74 13.75
CA MET A 5 15.11 -27.45 13.46
C MET A 5 14.27 -26.62 12.50
N CYS A 6 13.72 -27.22 11.44
CA CYS A 6 12.81 -26.55 10.50
C CYS A 6 11.49 -26.10 11.15
N ILE A 7 10.95 -26.84 12.11
CA ILE A 7 9.73 -26.47 12.84
C ILE A 7 10.02 -25.29 13.75
N ARG A 8 11.12 -25.31 14.47
CA ARG A 8 11.56 -24.21 15.35
C ARG A 8 11.78 -22.92 14.56
N ASP A 9 12.50 -22.99 13.44
CA ASP A 9 12.77 -21.82 12.59
C ASP A 9 11.48 -21.22 12.02
N ARG A 10 10.49 -22.06 11.66
CA ARG A 10 9.16 -21.57 11.24
C ARG A 10 8.41 -20.90 12.38
N PHE A 11 8.47 -21.43 13.58
CA PHE A 11 7.84 -20.82 14.76
C PHE A 11 8.48 -19.49 15.12
N GLU A 12 9.81 -19.41 15.08
CA GLU A 12 10.55 -18.16 15.31
C GLU A 12 10.19 -17.09 14.27
N LEU A 13 10.08 -17.46 12.98
CA LEU A 13 9.61 -16.56 11.92
C LEU A 13 8.19 -16.06 12.17
N GLN A 14 7.26 -16.91 12.60
CA GLN A 14 5.90 -16.51 12.92
C GLN A 14 5.82 -15.54 14.10
N LEU A 15 6.67 -15.69 15.10
CA LEU A 15 6.77 -14.77 16.24
C LEU A 15 7.33 -13.38 15.85
N LEU A 16 8.10 -13.31 14.76
CA LEU A 16 8.63 -12.05 14.23
C LEU A 16 7.61 -11.28 13.39
N LEU A 17 6.50 -11.93 12.99
CA LEU A 17 5.43 -11.34 12.17
C LEU A 17 4.28 -10.82 13.07
N ASP A 18 4.60 -9.92 13.98
CA ASP A 18 3.67 -9.33 14.97
C ASP A 18 3.50 -7.81 14.77
N GLY A 19 3.84 -7.30 13.62
CA GLY A 19 3.63 -5.90 13.28
C GLY A 19 2.15 -5.59 13.01
N PRO A 20 1.73 -4.32 13.15
CA PRO A 20 0.33 -3.91 13.10
C PRO A 20 -0.40 -4.28 11.79
N HIS A 21 0.33 -4.44 10.70
CA HIS A 21 -0.24 -4.79 9.38
C HIS A 21 0.31 -6.10 8.82
N ASP A 22 1.11 -6.85 9.59
CA ASP A 22 1.79 -8.03 9.07
C ASP A 22 0.84 -9.13 8.62
N ALA A 23 -0.34 -9.23 9.24
CA ALA A 23 -1.38 -10.18 8.89
C ALA A 23 -2.11 -9.86 7.58
N ASN A 24 -2.00 -8.62 7.08
CA ASN A 24 -2.74 -8.15 5.93
C ASN A 24 -2.21 -8.77 4.61
N ASN A 25 -3.05 -8.68 3.59
CA ASN A 25 -2.61 -8.90 2.22
C ASN A 25 -1.61 -7.81 1.81
N ALA A 26 -0.81 -8.08 0.79
CA ALA A 26 0.20 -7.15 0.30
C ALA A 26 -0.13 -6.66 -1.11
N ILE A 27 0.06 -5.38 -1.35
CA ILE A 27 0.11 -4.78 -2.68
C ILE A 27 1.58 -4.56 -3.00
N LEU A 28 2.06 -5.21 -4.07
CA LEU A 28 3.44 -5.14 -4.51
C LEU A 28 3.52 -4.41 -5.85
N GLU A 29 4.28 -3.33 -5.90
CA GLU A 29 4.49 -2.51 -7.08
C GLU A 29 5.95 -2.62 -7.54
N LEU A 30 6.15 -2.85 -8.85
CA LEU A 30 7.47 -2.90 -9.47
C LEU A 30 7.59 -1.82 -10.53
N HIS A 31 8.66 -1.04 -10.42
CA HIS A 31 9.01 0.00 -11.38
C HIS A 31 10.46 -0.14 -11.84
N PRO A 32 10.73 -0.17 -13.16
CA PRO A 32 12.09 -0.15 -13.67
C PRO A 32 12.77 1.19 -13.38
N GLY A 33 14.06 1.14 -13.09
CA GLY A 33 14.89 2.33 -13.02
C GLY A 33 15.30 2.87 -14.38
N ALA A 34 16.15 3.87 -14.40
CA ALA A 34 16.76 4.36 -15.63
C ALA A 34 17.58 3.24 -16.30
N GLY A 35 17.38 3.03 -17.60
CA GLY A 35 18.09 1.98 -18.35
C GLY A 35 17.30 1.37 -19.50
N GLY A 36 16.11 1.91 -19.79
CA GLY A 36 15.31 1.49 -20.96
C GLY A 36 14.90 0.01 -20.91
N THR A 37 14.99 -0.69 -22.03
CA THR A 37 14.56 -2.09 -22.19
C THR A 37 15.20 -3.05 -21.21
N GLU A 38 16.47 -2.86 -20.85
CA GLU A 38 17.19 -3.72 -19.91
C GLU A 38 16.59 -3.66 -18.49
N SER A 39 16.23 -2.46 -18.01
CA SER A 39 15.60 -2.29 -16.68
C SER A 39 14.14 -2.77 -16.67
N GLN A 40 13.44 -2.64 -17.80
CA GLN A 40 12.09 -3.17 -17.97
C GLN A 40 12.07 -4.71 -17.95
N ASP A 41 13.07 -5.34 -18.59
CA ASP A 41 13.23 -6.79 -18.53
C ASP A 41 13.60 -7.25 -17.12
N TRP A 42 14.45 -6.51 -16.41
CA TRP A 42 14.77 -6.78 -15.02
C TRP A 42 13.51 -6.75 -14.11
N ALA A 43 12.66 -5.76 -14.26
CA ALA A 43 11.40 -5.70 -13.53
C ALA A 43 10.49 -6.91 -13.83
N SER A 44 10.48 -7.39 -15.09
CA SER A 44 9.77 -8.63 -15.47
C SER A 44 10.37 -9.88 -14.81
N MET A 45 11.68 -9.95 -14.65
CA MET A 45 12.33 -11.06 -13.93
C MET A 45 11.96 -11.05 -12.45
N LEU A 46 11.94 -9.87 -11.80
CA LEU A 46 11.49 -9.73 -10.42
C LEU A 46 10.01 -10.13 -10.27
N LEU A 47 9.16 -9.70 -11.20
CA LEU A 47 7.74 -10.11 -11.24
C LEU A 47 7.60 -11.63 -11.20
N ARG A 48 8.32 -12.32 -12.08
CA ARG A 48 8.31 -13.79 -12.13
C ARG A 48 8.82 -14.42 -10.82
N MET A 49 9.84 -13.83 -10.23
CA MET A 49 10.40 -14.30 -8.95
C MET A 49 9.34 -14.21 -7.83
N TYR A 50 8.66 -13.08 -7.71
CA TYR A 50 7.63 -12.90 -6.67
C TYR A 50 6.37 -13.75 -6.92
N GLN A 51 5.97 -13.94 -8.18
CA GLN A 51 4.89 -14.85 -8.52
C GLN A 51 5.21 -16.29 -8.09
N ARG A 52 6.39 -16.79 -8.41
CA ARG A 52 6.82 -18.15 -7.98
C ARG A 52 6.93 -18.28 -6.46
N TYR A 53 7.45 -17.24 -5.80
CA TYR A 53 7.51 -17.22 -4.35
C TYR A 53 6.11 -17.31 -3.73
N GLY A 54 5.18 -16.50 -4.21
CA GLY A 54 3.81 -16.51 -3.73
C GLY A 54 3.10 -17.86 -3.96
N GLU A 55 3.30 -18.49 -5.13
CA GLU A 55 2.81 -19.84 -5.39
C GLU A 55 3.37 -20.87 -4.40
N GLN A 56 4.67 -20.82 -4.11
CA GLN A 56 5.32 -21.71 -3.15
C GLN A 56 4.81 -21.52 -1.71
N GLN A 57 4.45 -20.29 -1.34
CA GLN A 57 3.86 -19.98 -0.03
C GLN A 57 2.36 -20.26 0.03
N GLY A 58 1.72 -20.59 -1.10
CA GLY A 58 0.28 -20.82 -1.20
C GLY A 58 -0.53 -19.51 -1.21
N PHE A 59 0.10 -18.40 -1.57
CA PHE A 59 -0.58 -17.12 -1.71
C PHE A 59 -1.34 -17.05 -3.03
N LYS A 60 -2.49 -16.39 -3.01
CA LYS A 60 -3.23 -16.08 -4.23
C LYS A 60 -2.74 -14.74 -4.77
N ILE A 61 -2.29 -14.74 -6.03
CA ILE A 61 -1.75 -13.54 -6.69
C ILE A 61 -2.73 -13.08 -7.76
N GLU A 62 -3.12 -11.82 -7.68
CA GLU A 62 -3.97 -11.13 -8.66
C GLU A 62 -3.19 -9.93 -9.22
N THR A 63 -3.17 -9.79 -10.54
CA THR A 63 -2.58 -8.61 -11.17
C THR A 63 -3.65 -7.51 -11.23
N ILE A 64 -3.40 -6.39 -10.54
CA ILE A 64 -4.30 -5.23 -10.53
C ILE A 64 -4.05 -4.36 -11.76
N ASP A 65 -2.77 -4.05 -12.00
CA ASP A 65 -2.35 -3.22 -13.13
C ASP A 65 -1.10 -3.81 -13.79
N TYR A 66 -1.02 -3.69 -15.11
CA TYR A 66 0.10 -4.19 -15.89
C TYR A 66 0.32 -3.30 -17.11
N LEU A 67 1.43 -2.58 -17.11
CA LEU A 67 1.87 -1.77 -18.23
C LEU A 67 3.10 -2.42 -18.89
N PRO A 68 2.95 -3.01 -20.10
CA PRO A 68 4.05 -3.67 -20.78
C PRO A 68 5.12 -2.67 -21.21
N GLY A 69 6.36 -3.14 -21.36
CA GLY A 69 7.46 -2.41 -21.97
C GLY A 69 7.24 -2.23 -23.48
N ASP A 70 7.97 -1.29 -24.06
CA ASP A 70 7.83 -1.00 -25.50
C ASP A 70 8.39 -2.12 -26.37
N GLU A 71 9.50 -2.73 -25.98
CA GLU A 71 10.18 -3.81 -26.70
C GLU A 71 10.21 -5.11 -25.91
N ALA A 72 10.42 -5.02 -24.59
CA ALA A 72 10.47 -6.15 -23.69
C ALA A 72 10.20 -5.71 -22.24
N GLY A 73 9.84 -6.66 -21.39
CA GLY A 73 9.66 -6.42 -19.96
C GLY A 73 8.40 -5.64 -19.61
N VAL A 74 8.43 -4.93 -18.49
CA VAL A 74 7.30 -4.15 -17.95
C VAL A 74 7.73 -2.74 -17.56
N LYS A 75 6.87 -1.75 -17.81
CA LYS A 75 7.04 -0.35 -17.34
C LYS A 75 6.51 -0.16 -15.92
N SER A 76 5.48 -0.89 -15.58
CA SER A 76 4.89 -0.87 -14.24
C SER A 76 4.05 -2.13 -14.07
N VAL A 77 4.05 -2.70 -12.88
CA VAL A 77 3.13 -3.78 -12.53
C VAL A 77 2.77 -3.67 -11.06
N THR A 78 1.48 -3.86 -10.80
CA THR A 78 0.90 -3.89 -9.45
C THR A 78 0.23 -5.24 -9.23
N LEU A 79 0.69 -5.94 -8.21
CA LEU A 79 0.16 -7.24 -7.78
C LEU A 79 -0.54 -7.12 -6.44
N LEU A 80 -1.70 -7.73 -6.32
CA LEU A 80 -2.34 -7.99 -5.04
C LEU A 80 -2.03 -9.44 -4.63
N ILE A 81 -1.35 -9.60 -3.50
CA ILE A 81 -0.92 -10.89 -2.96
C ILE A 81 -1.73 -11.17 -1.71
N LYS A 82 -2.67 -12.10 -1.84
CA LYS A 82 -3.61 -12.49 -0.78
C LYS A 82 -3.10 -13.72 -0.06
N GLY A 83 -2.97 -13.61 1.25
CA GLY A 83 -2.58 -14.73 2.09
C GLY A 83 -2.24 -14.29 3.51
N HIS A 84 -2.26 -15.25 4.42
CA HIS A 84 -1.94 -14.99 5.82
C HIS A 84 -0.50 -14.48 5.96
N ASN A 85 -0.34 -13.32 6.55
CA ASN A 85 0.94 -12.62 6.72
C ASN A 85 1.67 -12.27 5.40
N ALA A 86 0.95 -12.12 4.29
CA ALA A 86 1.56 -11.80 3.01
C ALA A 86 2.38 -10.50 3.07
N TYR A 87 1.83 -9.44 3.69
CA TYR A 87 2.56 -8.19 3.89
C TYR A 87 3.76 -8.38 4.83
N GLY A 88 3.61 -9.09 5.94
CA GLY A 88 4.67 -9.36 6.89
C GLY A 88 5.90 -10.01 6.25
N TYR A 89 5.71 -10.97 5.34
CA TYR A 89 6.79 -11.60 4.59
C TYR A 89 7.40 -10.70 3.52
N LEU A 90 6.58 -9.92 2.82
CA LEU A 90 7.00 -9.15 1.65
C LEU A 90 7.52 -7.75 1.98
N LYS A 91 7.15 -7.15 3.13
CA LYS A 91 7.61 -5.81 3.54
C LYS A 91 9.13 -5.64 3.51
N ALA A 92 9.87 -6.72 3.76
CA ALA A 92 11.33 -6.73 3.71
C ALA A 92 11.90 -6.63 2.30
N GLU A 93 11.12 -6.88 1.26
CA GLU A 93 11.54 -6.76 -0.14
C GLU A 93 11.44 -5.32 -0.69
N LYS A 94 10.87 -4.42 0.08
CA LYS A 94 10.75 -3.01 -0.28
C LYS A 94 12.11 -2.35 -0.45
N GLY A 95 12.35 -1.77 -1.62
CA GLY A 95 13.57 -1.04 -1.94
C GLY A 95 14.05 -1.25 -3.36
N VAL A 96 15.29 -0.89 -3.64
CA VAL A 96 15.89 -0.97 -4.97
C VAL A 96 16.69 -2.27 -5.11
N HIS A 97 16.43 -2.98 -6.20
CA HIS A 97 17.09 -4.22 -6.58
C HIS A 97 18.00 -3.99 -7.78
N ARG A 98 19.26 -4.39 -7.68
CA ARG A 98 20.27 -4.23 -8.70
C ARG A 98 20.55 -5.55 -9.41
N LEU A 99 20.54 -5.53 -10.75
CA LEU A 99 20.96 -6.63 -11.59
C LEU A 99 22.28 -6.30 -12.29
N VAL A 100 23.20 -7.27 -12.35
CA VAL A 100 24.41 -7.20 -13.14
C VAL A 100 24.51 -8.47 -13.99
N ARG A 101 24.40 -8.33 -15.32
CA ARG A 101 24.51 -9.43 -16.27
C ARG A 101 25.06 -8.96 -17.62
N ILE A 102 25.37 -9.92 -18.48
CA ILE A 102 25.53 -9.63 -19.93
C ILE A 102 24.14 -9.35 -20.49
N SER A 103 23.97 -8.20 -21.14
CA SER A 103 22.67 -7.80 -21.68
C SER A 103 22.30 -8.64 -22.91
N PRO A 104 21.11 -9.25 -22.94
CA PRO A 104 20.63 -9.92 -24.15
C PRO A 104 20.23 -8.95 -25.27
N PHE A 105 20.08 -7.66 -24.95
CA PHE A 105 19.71 -6.60 -25.89
C PHE A 105 20.91 -5.84 -26.48
N ASP A 106 22.12 -6.11 -25.98
CA ASP A 106 23.37 -5.52 -26.49
C ASP A 106 24.12 -6.53 -27.37
N SER A 107 24.11 -6.26 -28.65
CA SER A 107 24.83 -7.08 -29.66
C SER A 107 26.34 -7.19 -29.40
N SER A 108 26.91 -6.26 -28.64
CA SER A 108 28.33 -6.28 -28.25
C SER A 108 28.62 -7.20 -27.05
N GLY A 109 27.59 -7.81 -26.42
CA GLY A 109 27.76 -8.72 -25.31
C GLY A 109 28.37 -8.09 -24.05
N ARG A 110 28.18 -6.80 -23.85
CA ARG A 110 28.75 -6.08 -22.72
C ARG A 110 27.92 -6.34 -21.44
N ARG A 111 28.61 -6.23 -20.31
CA ARG A 111 28.01 -6.31 -19.01
C ARG A 111 27.28 -5.01 -18.68
N HIS A 112 25.99 -5.12 -18.34
CA HIS A 112 25.15 -4.00 -17.95
C HIS A 112 24.70 -4.12 -16.50
N THR A 113 24.43 -2.97 -15.89
CA THR A 113 23.82 -2.85 -14.56
C THR A 113 22.46 -2.20 -14.70
N SER A 114 21.43 -2.83 -14.15
CA SER A 114 20.05 -2.35 -14.17
C SER A 114 19.48 -2.27 -12.76
N PHE A 115 18.58 -1.34 -12.56
CA PHE A 115 17.90 -1.14 -11.30
C PHE A 115 16.39 -1.26 -11.50
N ALA A 116 15.72 -1.79 -10.49
CA ALA A 116 14.26 -1.76 -10.40
C ALA A 116 13.88 -1.54 -8.93
N SER A 117 12.83 -0.78 -8.69
CA SER A 117 12.27 -0.61 -7.36
C SER A 117 11.13 -1.60 -7.15
N CYS A 118 11.07 -2.13 -5.94
CA CYS A 118 9.95 -2.87 -5.40
C CYS A 118 9.37 -2.05 -4.26
N ASP A 119 8.10 -1.68 -4.35
CA ASP A 119 7.35 -1.10 -3.24
C ASP A 119 6.33 -2.12 -2.73
N VAL A 120 6.16 -2.18 -1.41
CA VAL A 120 5.23 -3.09 -0.77
C VAL A 120 4.44 -2.33 0.26
N ILE A 121 3.12 -2.34 0.11
CA ILE A 121 2.17 -1.71 1.02
C ILE A 121 1.13 -2.73 1.48
N PRO A 122 0.59 -2.62 2.71
CA PRO A 122 -0.50 -3.48 3.13
C PRO A 122 -1.79 -3.11 2.39
N GLU A 123 -2.65 -4.12 2.12
CA GLU A 123 -4.01 -3.87 1.68
C GLU A 123 -4.85 -3.46 2.89
N PHE A 124 -5.53 -2.32 2.78
CA PHE A 124 -6.54 -1.90 3.74
C PHE A 124 -7.92 -2.24 3.17
N ASP A 125 -8.72 -2.98 3.94
CA ASP A 125 -10.10 -3.26 3.57
C ASP A 125 -10.92 -1.97 3.69
N ASN A 126 -11.16 -1.32 2.55
CA ASN A 126 -12.01 -0.13 2.47
C ASN A 126 -13.50 -0.44 2.70
N ASP A 127 -13.89 -1.72 2.63
CA ASP A 127 -15.29 -2.14 2.76
C ASP A 127 -15.80 -2.12 4.22
N GLU A 128 -14.94 -1.99 5.21
CA GLU A 128 -15.28 -1.99 6.64
C GLU A 128 -15.25 -0.60 7.30
N ILE A 129 -15.24 0.50 6.53
CA ILE A 129 -15.43 1.81 7.14
C ILE A 129 -16.92 2.00 7.46
N GLU A 130 -17.44 1.15 8.29
CA GLU A 130 -18.75 1.35 8.90
C GLU A 130 -18.61 2.45 9.96
N ILE A 131 -19.19 3.62 9.68
CA ILE A 131 -19.19 4.73 10.61
C ILE A 131 -20.43 4.58 11.50
N GLU A 132 -20.23 3.99 12.66
CA GLU A 132 -21.19 4.05 13.75
C GLU A 132 -21.02 5.39 14.48
N ILE A 133 -22.08 6.19 14.49
CA ILE A 133 -22.12 7.41 15.29
C ILE A 133 -22.82 7.07 16.60
N ASN A 134 -22.06 7.07 17.70
CA ASN A 134 -22.63 6.90 19.02
C ASN A 134 -23.48 8.13 19.37
N PRO A 135 -24.74 7.98 19.77
CA PRO A 135 -25.58 9.11 20.16
C PRO A 135 -25.01 9.97 21.29
N ASP A 136 -24.20 9.38 22.16
CA ASP A 136 -23.56 10.09 23.28
C ASP A 136 -22.41 11.00 22.85
N ASP A 137 -21.87 10.79 21.67
CA ASP A 137 -20.75 11.57 21.12
C ASP A 137 -21.22 12.79 20.31
N ILE A 138 -22.54 12.97 20.16
CA ILE A 138 -23.10 14.07 19.39
C ILE A 138 -24.02 14.96 20.25
N THR A 139 -23.91 16.28 20.02
CA THR A 139 -24.90 17.25 20.52
C THR A 139 -25.67 17.81 19.34
N VAL A 140 -27.01 17.81 19.48
CA VAL A 140 -27.94 18.32 18.47
C VAL A 140 -28.61 19.57 18.99
N ASP A 141 -28.28 20.72 18.45
CA ASP A 141 -28.85 22.00 18.79
C ASP A 141 -29.82 22.46 17.69
N THR A 142 -30.94 23.02 18.13
CA THR A 142 -31.92 23.66 17.22
C THR A 142 -31.77 25.17 17.31
N PHE A 143 -31.80 25.84 16.19
CA PHE A 143 -31.72 27.28 16.13
C PHE A 143 -32.61 27.88 15.03
N ARG A 144 -32.82 29.17 15.07
CA ARG A 144 -33.61 29.86 14.07
C ARG A 144 -32.78 30.07 12.80
N ALA A 145 -33.34 29.63 11.67
CA ALA A 145 -32.69 29.85 10.39
C ALA A 145 -32.57 31.37 10.11
N SER A 146 -31.36 31.80 9.78
CA SER A 146 -31.09 33.18 9.34
C SER A 146 -30.96 33.23 7.83
N GLY A 147 -31.85 33.93 7.16
CA GLY A 147 -31.84 34.11 5.70
C GLY A 147 -32.85 35.12 5.22
N ALA A 148 -32.66 35.63 4.01
CA ALA A 148 -33.60 36.53 3.32
C ALA A 148 -34.84 35.73 2.84
N GLY A 149 -35.78 35.52 3.75
CA GLY A 149 -37.04 34.83 3.46
C GLY A 149 -38.13 35.31 4.39
N GLY A 150 -39.36 35.36 3.89
CA GLY A 150 -40.51 36.00 4.53
C GLY A 150 -40.85 35.53 5.94
N GLN A 151 -41.89 36.10 6.56
CA GLN A 151 -42.30 35.97 7.98
C GLN A 151 -42.36 34.55 8.55
N HIS A 152 -42.38 33.50 7.74
CA HIS A 152 -42.45 32.12 8.19
C HIS A 152 -41.10 31.52 8.58
N ILE A 153 -39.99 31.98 7.98
CA ILE A 153 -38.62 31.47 8.25
C ILE A 153 -38.10 31.95 9.60
N ASN A 154 -38.54 33.12 10.03
CA ASN A 154 -38.08 33.76 11.29
C ASN A 154 -38.85 33.31 12.54
N LYS A 155 -39.88 32.44 12.44
CA LYS A 155 -40.69 32.01 13.59
C LYS A 155 -40.48 30.58 14.04
N THR A 156 -39.90 29.71 13.21
CA THR A 156 -39.72 28.30 13.53
C THR A 156 -38.22 27.98 13.67
N GLU A 157 -37.86 27.32 14.79
CA GLU A 157 -36.52 26.80 15.04
C GLU A 157 -36.32 25.48 14.27
N SER A 158 -36.27 25.55 12.93
CA SER A 158 -36.13 24.39 12.05
C SER A 158 -34.70 24.06 11.69
N ALA A 159 -33.74 24.99 11.90
CA ALA A 159 -32.33 24.75 11.62
C ALA A 159 -31.69 23.86 12.70
N ILE A 160 -30.85 22.92 12.26
CA ILE A 160 -30.17 21.94 13.10
C ILE A 160 -28.67 22.16 12.99
N ARG A 161 -28.02 22.13 14.17
CA ARG A 161 -26.55 22.03 14.30
C ARG A 161 -26.21 20.73 15.02
N ILE A 162 -25.36 19.91 14.44
CA ILE A 162 -24.83 18.71 15.06
C ILE A 162 -23.33 18.92 15.32
N THR A 163 -22.92 18.72 16.54
CA THR A 163 -21.52 18.78 16.96
C THR A 163 -21.08 17.38 17.37
N HIS A 164 -20.04 16.86 16.74
CA HIS A 164 -19.43 15.59 17.11
C HIS A 164 -18.23 15.87 18.01
N HIS A 165 -18.32 15.50 19.31
CA HIS A 165 -17.33 15.84 20.32
C HIS A 165 -15.93 15.26 20.08
N PRO A 166 -15.76 13.96 19.70
CA PRO A 166 -14.44 13.36 19.55
C PRO A 166 -13.60 14.00 18.43
N THR A 167 -14.23 14.42 17.33
CA THR A 167 -13.55 15.01 16.17
C THR A 167 -13.68 16.53 16.10
N GLY A 168 -14.55 17.13 16.90
CA GLY A 168 -14.85 18.56 16.84
C GLY A 168 -15.59 19.01 15.57
N ILE A 169 -16.07 18.07 14.75
CA ILE A 169 -16.80 18.38 13.51
C ILE A 169 -18.17 18.96 13.83
N VAL A 170 -18.45 20.11 13.22
CA VAL A 170 -19.75 20.78 13.32
C VAL A 170 -20.43 20.79 11.95
N VAL A 171 -21.70 20.37 11.92
CA VAL A 171 -22.54 20.36 10.72
C VAL A 171 -23.82 21.15 10.98
N ASN A 172 -24.14 22.08 10.07
CA ASN A 172 -25.37 22.87 10.13
C ASN A 172 -26.23 22.55 8.91
N ASN A 173 -27.54 22.39 9.13
CA ASN A 173 -28.50 22.28 8.04
C ASN A 173 -29.76 23.09 8.35
N GLN A 174 -30.16 23.92 7.39
CA GLN A 174 -31.35 24.80 7.46
C GLN A 174 -32.17 24.82 6.16
N ASN A 175 -31.89 23.89 5.23
CA ASN A 175 -32.43 23.93 3.87
C ASN A 175 -33.94 23.58 3.79
N GLU A 176 -34.39 22.76 4.74
CA GLU A 176 -35.76 22.27 4.75
C GLU A 176 -36.61 23.00 5.82
N ARG A 177 -37.91 23.06 5.60
CA ARG A 177 -38.88 23.60 6.57
C ARG A 177 -39.14 22.65 7.74
N SER A 178 -38.81 21.37 7.59
CA SER A 178 -38.98 20.30 8.59
C SER A 178 -37.72 20.10 9.37
N GLN A 179 -37.81 20.25 10.69
CA GLN A 179 -36.73 19.96 11.63
C GLN A 179 -36.21 18.50 11.50
N ILE A 180 -37.12 17.56 11.29
CA ILE A 180 -36.79 16.12 11.16
C ILE A 180 -35.92 15.92 9.89
N LYS A 181 -36.32 16.48 8.76
CA LYS A 181 -35.56 16.37 7.51
C LYS A 181 -34.19 17.04 7.60
N ASN A 182 -34.10 18.20 8.28
CA ASN A 182 -32.83 18.88 8.52
C ASN A 182 -31.91 18.01 9.40
N ARG A 183 -32.46 17.31 10.40
CA ARG A 183 -31.70 16.41 11.26
C ARG A 183 -31.16 15.21 10.47
N GLU A 184 -31.99 14.58 9.65
CA GLU A 184 -31.57 13.44 8.80
C GLU A 184 -30.47 13.87 7.81
N ALA A 185 -30.66 15.01 7.16
CA ALA A 185 -29.66 15.56 6.23
C ALA A 185 -28.35 15.93 6.94
N ALA A 186 -28.42 16.54 8.13
CA ALA A 186 -27.24 16.87 8.94
C ALA A 186 -26.50 15.60 9.40
N MET A 187 -27.21 14.54 9.81
CA MET A 187 -26.61 13.25 10.16
C MET A 187 -25.90 12.61 8.96
N LYS A 188 -26.52 12.67 7.77
CA LYS A 188 -25.87 12.18 6.55
C LYS A 188 -24.61 12.97 6.19
N MET A 189 -24.64 14.28 6.36
CA MET A 189 -23.47 15.14 6.15
C MET A 189 -22.36 14.85 7.18
N LEU A 190 -22.72 14.61 8.43
CA LEU A 190 -21.76 14.22 9.46
C LEU A 190 -21.09 12.88 9.14
N LYS A 191 -21.87 11.87 8.74
CA LYS A 191 -21.32 10.58 8.27
C LYS A 191 -20.32 10.76 7.12
N SER A 192 -20.66 11.57 6.14
CA SER A 192 -19.77 11.82 5.00
C SER A 192 -18.47 12.51 5.40
N LYS A 193 -18.52 13.47 6.34
CA LYS A 193 -17.32 14.13 6.85
C LYS A 193 -16.44 13.21 7.70
N LEU A 194 -17.05 12.36 8.52
CA LEU A 194 -16.32 11.36 9.31
C LEU A 194 -15.66 10.31 8.41
N TYR A 195 -16.35 9.90 7.34
CA TYR A 195 -15.79 9.00 6.33
C TYR A 195 -14.56 9.62 5.65
N GLN A 196 -14.66 10.89 5.23
CA GLN A 196 -13.53 11.59 4.63
C GLN A 196 -12.35 11.71 5.59
N LEU A 197 -12.59 12.03 6.85
CA LEU A 197 -11.53 12.10 7.87
C LEU A 197 -10.84 10.75 8.07
N LYS A 198 -11.60 9.67 8.09
CA LYS A 198 -11.05 8.31 8.20
C LYS A 198 -10.22 7.91 6.99
N LEU A 199 -10.62 8.32 5.79
CA LEU A 199 -9.82 8.14 4.57
C LEU A 199 -8.51 8.92 4.63
N GLU A 200 -8.54 10.19 5.07
CA GLU A 200 -7.34 11.00 5.24
C GLU A 200 -6.37 10.43 6.28
N GLU A 201 -6.89 9.83 7.35
CA GLU A 201 -6.07 9.11 8.33
C GLU A 201 -5.40 7.88 7.72
N GLN A 202 -6.13 7.07 6.96
CA GLN A 202 -5.57 5.91 6.26
C GLN A 202 -4.53 6.32 5.21
N GLU A 203 -4.79 7.38 4.45
CA GLU A 203 -3.82 7.91 3.48
C GLU A 203 -2.54 8.39 4.15
N ARG A 204 -2.65 9.03 5.32
CA ARG A 204 -1.49 9.46 6.12
C ARG A 204 -0.71 8.26 6.64
N GLU A 205 -1.39 7.25 7.16
CA GLU A 205 -0.78 6.01 7.63
C GLU A 205 -0.07 5.27 6.49
N MET A 206 -0.71 5.19 5.31
CA MET A 206 -0.08 4.65 4.10
C MET A 206 1.16 5.45 3.68
N ALA A 207 1.11 6.79 3.76
CA ALA A 207 2.24 7.63 3.41
C ALA A 207 3.43 7.43 4.39
N GLU A 208 3.15 7.24 5.67
CA GLU A 208 4.17 6.90 6.67
C GLU A 208 4.80 5.54 6.41
N ILE A 209 3.98 4.52 6.04
CA ILE A 209 4.45 3.18 5.69
C ILE A 209 5.27 3.21 4.39
N ARG A 210 4.85 4.01 3.40
CA ARG A 210 5.63 4.21 2.17
C ARG A 210 7.00 4.83 2.48
N GLY A 211 7.07 5.78 3.43
CA GLY A 211 8.29 6.49 3.77
C GLY A 211 8.86 7.28 2.59
N GLU A 212 10.08 7.76 2.73
CA GLU A 212 10.78 8.44 1.64
C GLU A 212 11.09 7.47 0.50
N GLN A 213 10.58 7.75 -0.71
CA GLN A 213 10.98 7.04 -1.92
C GLN A 213 12.42 7.41 -2.25
N LYS A 214 13.31 6.45 -2.13
CA LYS A 214 14.71 6.62 -2.53
C LYS A 214 14.82 6.60 -4.05
N GLU A 215 15.71 7.43 -4.57
CA GLU A 215 16.04 7.43 -6.00
C GLU A 215 16.44 6.03 -6.48
N ILE A 216 15.87 5.60 -7.63
CA ILE A 216 16.14 4.29 -8.22
C ILE A 216 17.50 4.32 -8.91
N GLY A 217 18.57 4.12 -8.15
CA GLY A 217 19.93 4.25 -8.68
C GLY A 217 21.00 3.71 -7.74
N TRP A 218 22.23 4.11 -8.03
CA TRP A 218 23.39 3.74 -7.26
C TRP A 218 23.33 4.26 -5.81
N GLY A 219 23.72 3.40 -4.88
CA GLY A 219 23.73 3.73 -3.45
C GLY A 219 22.43 3.42 -2.71
N SER A 220 21.32 3.22 -3.41
CA SER A 220 20.02 2.95 -2.81
C SER A 220 19.63 1.47 -2.81
N GLN A 221 20.45 0.59 -3.43
CA GLN A 221 20.12 -0.82 -3.56
C GLN A 221 20.13 -1.57 -2.23
N ILE A 222 19.06 -2.31 -1.97
CA ILE A 222 18.97 -3.23 -0.83
C ILE A 222 19.59 -4.58 -1.15
N ARG A 223 19.49 -5.04 -2.43
CA ARG A 223 19.98 -6.33 -2.87
C ARG A 223 20.59 -6.26 -4.26
N SER A 224 21.66 -7.02 -4.47
CA SER A 224 22.32 -7.16 -5.78
C SER A 224 22.28 -8.59 -6.26
N TYR A 225 21.90 -8.74 -7.53
CA TYR A 225 21.88 -9.99 -8.27
C TYR A 225 22.94 -9.90 -9.36
N VAL A 226 23.94 -10.74 -9.30
CA VAL A 226 25.05 -10.79 -10.26
C VAL A 226 25.01 -12.13 -10.96
N PHE A 227 24.97 -12.14 -12.30
CA PHE A 227 24.96 -13.34 -13.11
C PHE A 227 26.19 -13.47 -14.00
N HIS A 228 27.08 -12.49 -14.00
CA HIS A 228 28.34 -12.54 -14.75
C HIS A 228 29.41 -11.68 -14.05
N PRO A 229 30.66 -12.16 -13.88
CA PRO A 229 31.24 -13.46 -14.32
C PRO A 229 30.92 -14.64 -13.39
N TYR A 230 30.24 -14.42 -12.29
CA TYR A 230 29.80 -15.43 -11.33
C TYR A 230 28.36 -15.17 -10.92
N SER A 231 27.69 -16.19 -10.38
CA SER A 231 26.33 -16.04 -9.88
C SER A 231 26.37 -15.77 -8.39
N MET A 232 25.77 -14.63 -7.97
CA MET A 232 25.74 -14.20 -6.58
C MET A 232 24.47 -13.38 -6.30
N VAL A 233 23.84 -13.62 -5.17
CA VAL A 233 22.80 -12.74 -4.62
C VAL A 233 23.25 -12.27 -3.26
N LYS A 234 23.41 -10.97 -3.08
CA LYS A 234 23.85 -10.34 -1.84
C LYS A 234 22.82 -9.32 -1.35
N ASP A 235 22.41 -9.47 -0.09
CA ASP A 235 21.65 -8.46 0.62
C ASP A 235 22.61 -7.48 1.30
N HIS A 236 22.50 -6.19 0.97
CA HIS A 236 23.40 -5.15 1.48
C HIS A 236 23.04 -4.70 2.89
N ARG A 237 21.82 -4.95 3.34
CA ARG A 237 21.35 -4.55 4.69
C ARG A 237 21.95 -5.43 5.78
N THR A 238 22.05 -6.73 5.49
CA THR A 238 22.60 -7.73 6.42
C THR A 238 24.02 -8.14 6.05
N ASN A 239 24.51 -7.70 4.90
CA ASN A 239 25.79 -8.11 4.30
C ASN A 239 25.89 -9.62 4.03
N CYS A 240 24.73 -10.28 3.94
CA CYS A 240 24.60 -11.73 3.78
C CYS A 240 24.61 -12.12 2.30
N LEU A 241 25.32 -13.20 1.98
CA LEU A 241 25.23 -13.87 0.69
C LEU A 241 24.08 -14.87 0.75
N LEU A 242 23.02 -14.60 -0.04
CA LEU A 242 21.82 -15.46 -0.10
C LEU A 242 22.04 -16.65 -1.02
N TYR A 243 22.84 -16.46 -2.07
CA TYR A 243 23.15 -17.50 -3.04
C TYR A 243 24.52 -17.26 -3.68
N THR A 244 25.33 -18.29 -3.76
CA THR A 244 26.54 -18.35 -4.58
C THR A 244 26.53 -19.68 -5.31
N SER A 245 26.50 -19.65 -6.65
CA SER A 245 26.80 -20.84 -7.43
C SER A 245 28.30 -20.85 -7.72
N PRO A 246 29.00 -21.98 -7.53
CA PRO A 246 30.31 -22.12 -8.08
C PRO A 246 30.22 -21.91 -9.60
N SER A 247 31.11 -21.09 -10.13
CA SER A 247 31.27 -20.97 -11.57
C SER A 247 31.52 -22.35 -12.17
N PRO A 248 30.89 -22.71 -13.32
CA PRO A 248 31.23 -23.94 -14.02
C PRO A 248 32.69 -23.95 -14.47
#